data_009972fc3cc0a9e5b89acf42688245df
#
_entry.id   009972fc3cc0a9e5b89acf42688245df
#
_cell.length_a   1.000
_cell.length_b   1.000
_cell.length_c   1.000
_cell.angle_alpha   90.00
_cell.angle_beta   90.00
_cell.angle_gamma   90.00
#
_symmetry.space_group_name_H-M   'P 1'
#
loop_
_entity.id
_entity.type
_entity.pdbx_description
1 polymer ?
#
loop_
_entity_poly.entity_id
_entity_poly.type
_entity_poly.pdbx_seq_one_letter_code
_entity_poly.pdbx_strand_id
1 'polypeptide(L)'
;MGVTQISDAKSWEIDVVNSEIPVFVDFWAEWCGPCRMVSPVVEELSSDYEGKVKFVKVNVDEANELASKFNVFSIPTLILLNKGEIVSQQVGAASKESYKNMIDRALEA
;
A
#
# COMPACT_ATOMS: atom_id res chain seq x y z
N MET A 1 -0.23 -14.06 -0.96
CA MET A 1 -0.93 -14.49 0.11
C MET A 1 -1.61 -13.48 0.97
N GLY A 2 -2.16 -12.48 0.56
CA GLY A 2 -2.89 -11.53 1.33
C GLY A 2 -2.04 -10.32 1.71
N VAL A 3 -2.54 -9.54 2.63
CA VAL A 3 -2.00 -8.22 2.96
C VAL A 3 -1.36 -8.26 4.34
N THR A 4 -0.09 -7.86 4.42
CA THR A 4 0.67 -7.87 5.66
C THR A 4 0.46 -6.55 6.41
N GLN A 5 0.19 -6.64 7.72
CA GLN A 5 0.05 -5.44 8.56
C GLN A 5 1.43 -4.93 8.96
N ILE A 6 1.62 -3.62 8.84
CA ILE A 6 2.85 -2.94 9.26
C ILE A 6 2.48 -2.00 10.40
N SER A 7 3.15 -2.13 11.54
CA SER A 7 2.83 -1.31 12.71
C SER A 7 4.02 -0.55 13.27
N ASP A 8 5.23 -0.79 12.77
CA ASP A 8 6.41 -0.10 13.30
C ASP A 8 7.52 -0.03 12.24
N ALA A 9 8.60 0.66 12.59
CA ALA A 9 9.72 0.86 11.69
C ALA A 9 10.42 -0.43 11.33
N LYS A 10 10.45 -1.37 12.26
CA LYS A 10 11.15 -2.63 12.02
C LYS A 10 10.41 -3.49 11.01
N SER A 11 9.09 -3.62 11.16
CA SER A 11 8.30 -4.40 10.20
C SER A 11 8.31 -3.71 8.83
N TRP A 12 8.35 -2.37 8.81
CA TRP A 12 8.47 -1.63 7.56
C TRP A 12 9.78 -1.99 6.85
N GLU A 13 10.88 -2.00 7.58
CA GLU A 13 12.16 -2.32 6.97
C GLU A 13 12.19 -3.73 6.42
N ILE A 14 11.70 -4.70 7.21
CA ILE A 14 11.72 -6.10 6.80
C ILE A 14 10.82 -6.35 5.60
N ASP A 15 9.59 -5.83 5.65
CA ASP A 15 8.58 -6.19 4.65
C ASP A 15 8.54 -5.26 3.46
N VAL A 16 9.03 -4.03 3.58
CA VAL A 16 8.94 -3.06 2.51
C VAL A 16 10.31 -2.70 1.96
N VAL A 17 11.21 -2.20 2.84
CA VAL A 17 12.52 -1.72 2.36
C VAL A 17 13.33 -2.84 1.73
N ASN A 18 13.31 -4.02 2.37
CA ASN A 18 14.09 -5.16 1.91
C ASN A 18 13.39 -6.03 0.87
N SER A 19 12.21 -5.61 0.41
CA SER A 19 11.47 -6.39 -0.57
C SER A 19 12.17 -6.34 -1.93
N GLU A 20 12.28 -7.50 -2.57
CA GLU A 20 12.88 -7.61 -3.90
C GLU A 20 11.87 -7.36 -5.02
N ILE A 21 10.59 -7.28 -4.67
CA ILE A 21 9.53 -7.00 -5.64
C ILE A 21 8.82 -5.71 -5.21
N PRO A 22 8.08 -5.08 -6.14
CA PRO A 22 7.36 -3.85 -5.78
C PRO A 22 6.39 -4.09 -4.64
N VAL A 23 6.12 -3.04 -3.84
CA VAL A 23 5.24 -3.12 -2.68
C VAL A 23 4.15 -2.08 -2.83
N PHE A 24 2.91 -2.54 -2.71
CA PHE A 24 1.72 -1.68 -2.75
C PHE A 24 1.29 -1.45 -1.32
N VAL A 25 1.33 -0.19 -0.87
CA VAL A 25 1.12 0.20 0.53
C VAL A 25 -0.20 0.91 0.68
N ASP A 26 -1.05 0.42 1.58
CA ASP A 26 -2.36 0.99 1.89
C ASP A 26 -2.27 1.68 3.25
N PHE A 27 -2.24 3.01 3.25
CA PHE A 27 -2.29 3.81 4.48
C PHE A 27 -3.75 4.01 4.85
N TRP A 28 -4.14 3.54 6.05
CA TRP A 28 -5.54 3.47 6.45
C TRP A 28 -5.71 3.71 7.94
N ALA A 29 -6.95 3.83 8.39
CA ALA A 29 -7.29 3.88 9.81
C ALA A 29 -8.67 3.26 10.02
N GLU A 30 -8.96 2.81 11.24
CA GLU A 30 -10.22 2.13 11.53
C GLU A 30 -11.43 3.04 11.41
N TRP A 31 -11.24 4.33 11.73
CA TRP A 31 -12.33 5.30 11.69
C TRP A 31 -12.63 5.80 10.28
N CYS A 32 -11.89 5.36 9.30
CA CYS A 32 -11.96 5.89 7.94
C CYS A 32 -12.94 5.06 7.10
N GLY A 33 -14.10 5.66 6.76
CA GLY A 33 -15.12 5.00 5.96
C GLY A 33 -14.64 4.57 4.59
N PRO A 34 -14.06 5.49 3.80
CA PRO A 34 -13.55 5.13 2.47
C PRO A 34 -12.49 4.03 2.51
N CYS A 35 -11.69 3.96 3.58
CA CYS A 35 -10.69 2.91 3.73
C CYS A 35 -11.34 1.53 3.78
N ARG A 36 -12.52 1.44 4.40
CA ARG A 36 -13.23 0.17 4.49
C ARG A 36 -13.71 -0.32 3.14
N MET A 37 -14.02 0.61 2.24
CA MET A 37 -14.42 0.24 0.88
C MET A 37 -13.23 -0.25 0.06
N VAL A 38 -12.04 0.31 0.33
CA VAL A 38 -10.83 -0.05 -0.39
C VAL A 38 -10.26 -1.39 0.10
N SER A 39 -10.45 -1.70 1.37
CA SER A 39 -9.82 -2.89 1.98
C SER A 39 -10.10 -4.19 1.22
N PRO A 40 -11.35 -4.53 0.88
CA PRO A 40 -11.58 -5.77 0.12
C PRO A 40 -10.97 -5.74 -1.27
N VAL A 41 -10.88 -4.55 -1.88
CA VAL A 41 -10.26 -4.42 -3.19
C VAL A 41 -8.76 -4.72 -3.10
N VAL A 42 -8.12 -4.22 -2.05
CA VAL A 42 -6.69 -4.47 -1.84
C VAL A 42 -6.44 -5.95 -1.60
N GLU A 43 -7.35 -6.63 -0.85
CA GLU A 43 -7.24 -8.07 -0.66
C GLU A 43 -7.34 -8.83 -1.97
N GLU A 44 -8.28 -8.44 -2.83
CA GLU A 44 -8.42 -9.09 -4.14
C GLU A 44 -7.16 -8.89 -4.98
N LEU A 45 -6.65 -7.67 -4.99
CA LEU A 45 -5.45 -7.37 -5.75
C LEU A 45 -4.25 -8.17 -5.25
N SER A 46 -4.15 -8.38 -3.94
CA SER A 46 -3.05 -9.14 -3.38
C SER A 46 -3.04 -10.57 -3.91
N SER A 47 -4.21 -11.14 -4.15
CA SER A 47 -4.30 -12.47 -4.76
C SER A 47 -3.97 -12.43 -6.24
N ASP A 48 -4.43 -11.40 -6.93
CA ASP A 48 -4.22 -11.28 -8.39
C ASP A 48 -2.74 -11.11 -8.73
N TYR A 49 -1.97 -10.49 -7.86
CA TYR A 49 -0.56 -10.18 -8.10
C TYR A 49 0.38 -10.96 -7.21
N GLU A 50 -0.08 -12.08 -6.66
CA GLU A 50 0.73 -12.90 -5.77
C GLU A 50 2.05 -13.27 -6.44
N GLY A 51 3.17 -13.04 -5.74
CA GLY A 51 4.50 -13.31 -6.27
C GLY A 51 5.07 -12.20 -7.13
N LYS A 52 4.24 -11.25 -7.57
CA LYS A 52 4.69 -10.15 -8.43
C LYS A 52 4.74 -8.82 -7.68
N VAL A 53 3.82 -8.60 -6.77
CA VAL A 53 3.73 -7.40 -5.97
C VAL A 53 3.37 -7.79 -4.55
N LYS A 54 4.06 -7.22 -3.60
CA LYS A 54 3.75 -7.44 -2.18
C LYS A 54 2.77 -6.39 -1.72
N PHE A 55 1.81 -6.78 -0.88
CA PHE A 55 0.77 -5.87 -0.40
C PHE A 55 0.87 -5.73 1.11
N VAL A 56 0.95 -4.49 1.59
CA VAL A 56 1.02 -4.21 3.02
C VAL A 56 0.03 -3.11 3.39
N LYS A 57 -0.38 -3.07 4.64
CA LYS A 57 -1.27 -2.06 5.20
C LYS A 57 -0.56 -1.38 6.36
N VAL A 58 -0.65 -0.05 6.40
CA VAL A 58 -0.07 0.75 7.48
C VAL A 58 -1.19 1.54 8.14
N ASN A 59 -1.46 1.22 9.40
CA ASN A 59 -2.45 1.97 10.19
C ASN A 59 -1.79 3.27 10.64
N VAL A 60 -2.30 4.41 10.15
CA VAL A 60 -1.66 5.69 10.40
C VAL A 60 -1.71 6.11 11.87
N ASP A 61 -2.65 5.57 12.63
CA ASP A 61 -2.72 5.88 14.06
C ASP A 61 -1.66 5.12 14.84
N GLU A 62 -1.27 3.93 14.38
CA GLU A 62 -0.24 3.12 15.03
C GLU A 62 1.15 3.48 14.54
N ALA A 63 1.28 3.89 13.29
CA ALA A 63 2.56 4.18 12.66
C ALA A 63 2.56 5.58 12.05
N ASN A 64 2.27 6.58 12.88
CA ASN A 64 2.12 7.94 12.39
C ASN A 64 3.44 8.52 11.86
N GLU A 65 4.58 8.03 12.32
CA GLU A 65 5.85 8.49 11.81
C GLU A 65 6.06 8.09 10.35
N LEU A 66 5.62 6.87 10.00
CA LEU A 66 5.68 6.43 8.61
C LEU A 66 4.77 7.27 7.73
N ALA A 67 3.55 7.54 8.21
CA ALA A 67 2.63 8.37 7.45
C ALA A 67 3.20 9.76 7.20
N SER A 68 3.81 10.36 8.23
CA SER A 68 4.45 11.66 8.09
C SER A 68 5.61 11.62 7.11
N LYS A 69 6.42 10.57 7.19
CA LYS A 69 7.59 10.43 6.32
C LYS A 69 7.19 10.43 4.85
N PHE A 70 6.05 9.83 4.53
CA PHE A 70 5.57 9.76 3.15
C PHE A 70 4.56 10.85 2.82
N ASN A 71 4.41 11.85 3.71
CA ASN A 71 3.52 12.99 3.49
C ASN A 71 2.07 12.55 3.29
N VAL A 72 1.64 11.56 4.08
CA VAL A 72 0.27 11.06 4.01
C VAL A 72 -0.58 11.89 4.96
N PHE A 73 -1.38 12.79 4.40
CA PHE A 73 -2.26 13.68 5.18
C PHE A 73 -3.72 13.34 5.01
N SER A 74 -4.05 12.52 4.02
CA SER A 74 -5.42 12.07 3.76
C SER A 74 -5.40 10.57 3.61
N ILE A 75 -6.46 9.89 4.02
CA ILE A 75 -6.55 8.44 3.89
C ILE A 75 -7.88 8.07 3.26
N PRO A 76 -7.91 6.98 2.48
CA PRO A 76 -6.77 6.11 2.18
C PRO A 76 -5.79 6.78 1.23
N THR A 77 -4.53 6.43 1.36
CA THR A 77 -3.51 6.79 0.38
C THR A 77 -2.80 5.50 0.02
N LEU A 78 -2.75 5.22 -1.27
CA LEU A 78 -2.12 4.01 -1.80
C LEU A 78 -0.84 4.43 -2.50
N ILE A 79 0.28 3.83 -2.09
CA ILE A 79 1.59 4.16 -2.64
C ILE A 79 2.24 2.89 -3.16
N LEU A 80 2.73 2.94 -4.39
CA LEU A 80 3.48 1.84 -4.96
C LEU A 80 4.97 2.18 -4.88
N LEU A 81 5.70 1.31 -4.21
CA LEU A 81 7.15 1.47 -4.01
C LEU A 81 7.89 0.39 -4.77
N ASN A 82 9.06 0.74 -5.30
CA ASN A 82 9.96 -0.23 -5.89
C ASN A 82 11.36 0.06 -5.37
N LYS A 83 11.90 -0.89 -4.60
CA LYS A 83 13.22 -0.77 -4.00
C LYS A 83 13.35 0.53 -3.19
N GLY A 84 12.32 0.82 -2.42
CA GLY A 84 12.30 1.96 -1.53
C GLY A 84 11.91 3.28 -2.15
N GLU A 85 11.70 3.34 -3.47
CA GLU A 85 11.35 4.57 -4.16
C GLU A 85 9.89 4.59 -4.56
N ILE A 86 9.26 5.75 -4.43
CA ILE A 86 7.85 5.91 -4.82
C ILE A 86 7.77 5.89 -6.34
N VAL A 87 7.01 4.93 -6.88
CA VAL A 87 6.76 4.82 -8.31
C VAL A 87 5.48 5.55 -8.68
N SER A 88 4.47 5.45 -7.81
CA SER A 88 3.15 6.00 -8.09
C SER A 88 2.37 6.12 -6.79
N GLN A 89 1.38 7.01 -6.77
CA GLN A 89 0.51 7.11 -5.60
C GLN A 89 -0.88 7.58 -6.01
N GLN A 90 -1.87 7.21 -5.19
CA GLN A 90 -3.26 7.57 -5.38
C GLN A 90 -3.80 8.02 -4.03
N VAL A 91 -4.23 9.28 -3.93
CA VAL A 91 -4.83 9.83 -2.72
C VAL A 91 -6.34 9.69 -2.83
N GLY A 92 -6.96 9.12 -1.79
CA GLY A 92 -8.39 8.89 -1.78
C GLY A 92 -8.74 7.54 -2.37
N ALA A 93 -9.98 7.11 -2.13
CA ALA A 93 -10.46 5.82 -2.63
C ALA A 93 -10.59 5.84 -4.14
N ALA A 94 -10.23 4.74 -4.78
CA ALA A 94 -10.32 4.60 -6.21
C ALA A 94 -10.85 3.20 -6.52
N SER A 95 -11.11 2.93 -7.81
CA SER A 95 -11.63 1.64 -8.22
C SER A 95 -10.52 0.61 -8.31
N LYS A 96 -10.90 -0.66 -8.29
CA LYS A 96 -9.95 -1.75 -8.50
C LYS A 96 -9.21 -1.58 -9.81
N GLU A 97 -9.93 -1.16 -10.86
CA GLU A 97 -9.34 -0.94 -12.17
C GLU A 97 -8.25 0.13 -12.13
N SER A 98 -8.48 1.18 -11.37
CA SER A 98 -7.52 2.26 -11.24
C SER A 98 -6.22 1.77 -10.58
N TYR A 99 -6.34 1.01 -9.50
CA TYR A 99 -5.17 0.44 -8.83
C TYR A 99 -4.46 -0.57 -9.72
N LYS A 100 -5.23 -1.39 -10.43
CA LYS A 100 -4.67 -2.36 -11.35
C LYS A 100 -3.82 -1.69 -12.43
N ASN A 101 -4.35 -0.61 -13.01
CA ASN A 101 -3.61 0.13 -14.04
C ASN A 101 -2.32 0.72 -13.49
N MET A 102 -2.37 1.23 -12.27
CA MET A 102 -1.21 1.78 -11.58
C MET A 102 -0.12 0.74 -11.41
N ILE A 103 -0.51 -0.46 -10.96
CA ILE A 103 0.42 -1.57 -10.75
C ILE A 103 0.97 -2.07 -12.08
N ASP A 104 0.10 -2.28 -13.06
CA ASP A 104 0.51 -2.83 -14.36
C ASP A 104 1.53 -1.92 -15.05
N ARG A 105 1.34 -0.61 -14.98
CA ARG A 105 2.30 0.34 -15.56
C ARG A 105 3.67 0.18 -14.94
N ALA A 106 3.72 0.00 -13.62
CA ALA A 106 4.99 -0.16 -12.91
C ALA A 106 5.67 -1.47 -13.30
N LEU A 107 4.89 -2.53 -13.49
CA LEU A 107 5.45 -3.83 -13.85
C LEU A 107 5.96 -3.87 -15.29
N GLU A 108 5.43 -3.00 -16.16
CA GLU A 108 5.85 -2.92 -17.55
C GLU A 108 7.10 -2.07 -17.75
N ALA A 109 7.43 -1.24 -16.78
CA ALA A 109 8.56 -0.31 -16.89
C ALA A 109 9.91 -1.00 -16.73
#